data_90b34260f49e230ebac9b2e95e8c89b3
#
_entry.id   90b34260f49e230ebac9b2e95e8c89b3
#
_cell.length_a   1.000
_cell.length_b   1.000
_cell.length_c   1.000
_cell.angle_alpha   90.00
_cell.angle_beta   90.00
_cell.angle_gamma   90.00
#
_symmetry.space_group_name_H-M   'P 1'
#
loop_
_entity.id
_entity.type
_entity.pdbx_description
1 polymer ?
#
loop_
_entity_poly.entity_id
_entity_poly.type
_entity_poly.pdbx_seq_one_letter_code
_entity_poly.pdbx_strand_id
1 'polypeptide(L)'
;SVTQVKNKNNEFIAVTSQGEHFESRVLIIAAGSLAGMKEGKLVDPQGFCHTLGLKVQPTVPALTALVEEKDPIGKIWSGVRVQAAVSLISDGKCMSKDKGEVQLTDYGISGIPVFQVSRYASYSLLKKKKTEAVIDFMPSMTRNELLEELRVRAGFTERSAQGQLCGLWNSKLVHALCKKARIAIDRPMRLVDCDNLAAL
;
A
#
# COMPACT_ATOMS: atom_id res chain seq x y z
N SER A 1 -27.16 -23.73 -0.71
CA SER A 1 -26.75 -22.35 -0.34
C SER A 1 -27.97 -21.52 0.01
N VAL A 2 -27.84 -20.60 0.98
CA VAL A 2 -28.89 -19.59 1.25
C VAL A 2 -28.85 -18.55 0.14
N THR A 3 -30.00 -18.23 -0.43
CA THR A 3 -30.15 -17.25 -1.51
C THR A 3 -30.95 -16.02 -1.09
N GLN A 4 -31.76 -16.13 -0.04
CA GLN A 4 -32.58 -15.05 0.45
C GLN A 4 -32.76 -15.13 1.97
N VAL A 5 -32.84 -13.96 2.61
CA VAL A 5 -33.23 -13.82 4.01
C VAL A 5 -34.34 -12.79 4.10
N LYS A 6 -35.29 -12.99 5.02
CA LYS A 6 -36.41 -12.06 5.27
C LYS A 6 -36.64 -11.97 6.76
N ASN A 7 -37.23 -10.86 7.20
CA ASN A 7 -37.81 -10.73 8.54
C ASN A 7 -39.31 -10.58 8.39
N LYS A 8 -40.09 -11.42 9.05
CA LYS A 8 -41.55 -11.40 9.07
C LYS A 8 -42.02 -11.67 10.49
N ASN A 9 -42.81 -10.77 11.06
CA ASN A 9 -43.38 -10.91 12.40
C ASN A 9 -42.36 -11.21 13.52
N ASN A 10 -41.19 -10.56 13.49
CA ASN A 10 -40.07 -10.80 14.41
C ASN A 10 -39.39 -12.20 14.26
N GLU A 11 -39.67 -12.92 13.20
CA GLU A 11 -38.98 -14.16 12.86
C GLU A 11 -38.18 -14.00 11.57
N PHE A 12 -37.01 -14.60 11.52
CA PHE A 12 -36.16 -14.63 10.36
C PHE A 12 -36.45 -15.89 9.53
N ILE A 13 -36.56 -15.70 8.23
CA ILE A 13 -36.74 -16.79 7.28
C ILE A 13 -35.54 -16.80 6.33
N ALA A 14 -34.80 -17.91 6.31
CA ALA A 14 -33.73 -18.15 5.34
C ALA A 14 -34.22 -19.12 4.27
N VAL A 15 -34.04 -18.78 3.00
CA VAL A 15 -34.44 -19.60 1.86
C VAL A 15 -33.19 -20.11 1.14
N THR A 16 -33.15 -21.41 0.88
CA THR A 16 -32.05 -22.05 0.13
C THR A 16 -32.28 -22.01 -1.38
N SER A 17 -31.23 -22.30 -2.16
CA SER A 17 -31.31 -22.49 -3.61
C SER A 17 -32.18 -23.68 -4.05
N GLN A 18 -32.51 -24.54 -3.11
CA GLN A 18 -33.40 -25.71 -3.33
C GLN A 18 -34.84 -25.39 -2.93
N GLY A 19 -35.15 -24.18 -2.49
CA GLY A 19 -36.47 -23.75 -2.07
C GLY A 19 -36.85 -24.15 -0.64
N GLU A 20 -35.91 -24.66 0.14
CA GLU A 20 -36.16 -24.98 1.56
C GLU A 20 -36.24 -23.69 2.39
N HIS A 21 -37.09 -23.67 3.39
CA HIS A 21 -37.29 -22.54 4.31
C HIS A 21 -36.89 -22.94 5.72
N PHE A 22 -36.07 -22.10 6.34
CA PHE A 22 -35.67 -22.23 7.75
C PHE A 22 -36.14 -21.00 8.51
N GLU A 23 -36.90 -21.21 9.58
CA GLU A 23 -37.44 -20.16 10.41
C GLU A 23 -36.74 -20.14 11.77
N SER A 24 -36.44 -18.94 12.28
CA SER A 24 -35.78 -18.79 13.57
C SER A 24 -36.04 -17.41 14.18
N ARG A 25 -35.91 -17.29 15.50
CA ARG A 25 -35.95 -16.02 16.21
C ARG A 25 -34.65 -15.22 16.14
N VAL A 26 -33.56 -15.87 15.80
CA VAL A 26 -32.21 -15.25 15.70
C VAL A 26 -31.57 -15.68 14.39
N LEU A 27 -30.97 -14.71 13.69
CA LEU A 27 -30.21 -14.96 12.48
C LEU A 27 -28.77 -14.43 12.66
N ILE A 28 -27.79 -15.30 12.44
CA ILE A 28 -26.38 -14.94 12.39
C ILE A 28 -25.90 -14.99 10.94
N ILE A 29 -25.51 -13.85 10.39
CA ILE A 29 -24.97 -13.77 9.03
C ILE A 29 -23.45 -13.91 9.13
N ALA A 30 -22.93 -15.07 8.76
CA ALA A 30 -21.51 -15.42 8.75
C ALA A 30 -21.07 -15.94 7.37
N ALA A 31 -21.58 -15.31 6.30
CA ALA A 31 -21.42 -15.77 4.92
C ALA A 31 -20.10 -15.34 4.27
N GLY A 32 -19.15 -14.79 5.06
CA GLY A 32 -17.85 -14.32 4.57
C GLY A 32 -17.89 -12.88 4.03
N SER A 33 -16.95 -12.56 3.15
CA SER A 33 -16.82 -11.25 2.51
C SER A 33 -16.56 -11.36 1.01
N LEU A 34 -16.66 -10.23 0.30
CA LEU A 34 -16.35 -10.15 -1.12
C LEU A 34 -14.92 -10.59 -1.46
N ALA A 35 -13.96 -10.43 -0.54
CA ALA A 35 -12.57 -10.84 -0.75
C ALA A 35 -12.38 -12.36 -0.92
N GLY A 36 -13.30 -13.18 -0.40
CA GLY A 36 -13.28 -14.65 -0.57
C GLY A 36 -14.11 -15.17 -1.73
N MET A 37 -14.77 -14.28 -2.47
CA MET A 37 -15.68 -14.70 -3.57
C MET A 37 -14.87 -14.96 -4.84
N LYS A 38 -15.10 -16.13 -5.45
CA LYS A 38 -14.66 -16.40 -6.82
C LYS A 38 -15.62 -15.72 -7.80
N GLU A 39 -15.08 -15.22 -8.92
CA GLU A 39 -15.91 -14.69 -10.01
C GLU A 39 -17.05 -15.65 -10.36
N GLY A 40 -18.28 -15.10 -10.48
CA GLY A 40 -19.47 -15.87 -10.81
C GLY A 40 -20.25 -16.47 -9.64
N LYS A 41 -19.87 -16.25 -8.37
CA LYS A 41 -20.70 -16.63 -7.21
C LYS A 41 -21.65 -15.51 -6.82
N LEU A 42 -22.93 -15.79 -6.92
CA LEU A 42 -24.07 -14.86 -6.90
C LEU A 42 -24.54 -14.37 -5.52
N VAL A 43 -23.90 -14.75 -4.44
CA VAL A 43 -24.41 -14.38 -3.10
C VAL A 43 -23.52 -13.29 -2.49
N ASP A 44 -23.98 -12.06 -2.59
CA ASP A 44 -23.40 -10.94 -1.85
C ASP A 44 -23.84 -11.02 -0.36
N PRO A 45 -22.91 -11.30 0.58
CA PRO A 45 -23.25 -11.36 2.00
C PRO A 45 -23.81 -10.03 2.53
N GLN A 46 -23.45 -8.91 1.91
CA GLN A 46 -23.96 -7.58 2.27
C GLN A 46 -25.40 -7.39 1.78
N GLY A 47 -25.80 -8.06 0.69
CA GLY A 47 -27.16 -8.07 0.19
C GLY A 47 -28.16 -8.59 1.24
N PHE A 48 -27.78 -9.59 2.04
CA PHE A 48 -28.61 -10.05 3.14
C PHE A 48 -28.82 -8.97 4.21
N CYS A 49 -27.77 -8.24 4.56
CA CYS A 49 -27.87 -7.14 5.50
C CYS A 49 -28.79 -6.01 4.98
N HIS A 50 -28.65 -5.66 3.71
CA HIS A 50 -29.51 -4.65 3.07
C HIS A 50 -31.00 -5.09 3.04
N THR A 51 -31.26 -6.36 2.73
CA THR A 51 -32.62 -6.91 2.72
C THR A 51 -33.27 -6.84 4.10
N LEU A 52 -32.48 -6.94 5.16
CA LEU A 52 -32.93 -6.82 6.55
C LEU A 52 -32.97 -5.36 7.06
N GLY A 53 -32.71 -4.37 6.20
CA GLY A 53 -32.70 -2.96 6.56
C GLY A 53 -31.50 -2.51 7.38
N LEU A 54 -30.44 -3.32 7.46
CA LEU A 54 -29.23 -2.99 8.18
C LEU A 54 -28.35 -2.02 7.39
N LYS A 55 -27.78 -1.04 8.09
CA LYS A 55 -26.81 -0.11 7.48
C LYS A 55 -25.46 -0.80 7.34
N VAL A 56 -25.02 -1.00 6.10
CA VAL A 56 -23.72 -1.58 5.77
C VAL A 56 -22.73 -0.47 5.43
N GLN A 57 -21.54 -0.52 6.02
CA GLN A 57 -20.45 0.38 5.65
C GLN A 57 -19.81 -0.09 4.33
N PRO A 58 -19.43 0.82 3.43
CA PRO A 58 -18.71 0.45 2.21
C PRO A 58 -17.46 -0.35 2.55
N THR A 59 -17.29 -1.51 1.95
CA THR A 59 -16.06 -2.30 2.05
C THR A 59 -15.04 -1.79 1.04
N VAL A 60 -13.78 -1.81 1.46
CA VAL A 60 -12.64 -1.42 0.63
C VAL A 60 -11.54 -2.47 0.75
N PRO A 61 -10.66 -2.62 -0.25
CA PRO A 61 -9.48 -3.47 -0.14
C PRO A 61 -8.64 -3.08 1.09
N ALA A 62 -8.13 -4.10 1.78
CA ALA A 62 -7.20 -3.96 2.89
C ALA A 62 -6.15 -5.08 2.81
N LEU A 63 -4.99 -4.89 3.45
CA LEU A 63 -3.85 -5.81 3.39
C LEU A 63 -3.45 -6.13 1.94
N THR A 64 -3.39 -5.10 1.11
CA THR A 64 -3.08 -5.19 -0.31
C THR A 64 -1.89 -4.33 -0.68
N ALA A 65 -1.25 -4.65 -1.81
CA ALA A 65 -0.23 -3.79 -2.41
C ALA A 65 -0.83 -2.44 -2.84
N LEU A 66 0.01 -1.42 -2.93
CA LEU A 66 -0.32 -0.14 -3.53
C LEU A 66 0.25 -0.09 -4.94
N VAL A 67 -0.62 0.21 -5.89
CA VAL A 67 -0.27 0.33 -7.32
C VAL A 67 -0.07 1.79 -7.65
N GLU A 68 0.97 2.09 -8.40
CA GLU A 68 1.27 3.43 -8.90
C GLU A 68 0.80 3.59 -10.35
N GLU A 69 0.12 4.69 -10.64
CA GLU A 69 -0.48 4.86 -11.98
C GLU A 69 0.49 5.41 -13.04
N LYS A 70 1.55 6.13 -12.65
CA LYS A 70 2.23 7.02 -13.63
C LYS A 70 3.76 7.06 -13.59
N ASP A 71 4.45 6.44 -12.64
CA ASP A 71 5.90 6.53 -12.54
C ASP A 71 6.58 5.26 -13.07
N PRO A 72 7.41 5.35 -14.13
CA PRO A 72 8.13 4.20 -14.67
C PRO A 72 9.25 3.69 -13.75
N ILE A 73 9.45 4.29 -12.57
CA ILE A 73 10.51 3.93 -11.63
C ILE A 73 10.39 2.50 -11.14
N GLY A 74 9.18 1.95 -11.08
CA GLY A 74 8.90 0.58 -10.70
C GLY A 74 9.72 -0.45 -11.49
N LYS A 75 9.90 -0.22 -12.78
CA LYS A 75 10.70 -1.10 -13.65
C LYS A 75 12.19 -1.13 -13.28
N ILE A 76 12.70 -0.07 -12.66
CA ILE A 76 14.13 0.04 -12.30
C ILE A 76 14.40 -0.70 -10.99
N TRP A 77 13.55 -0.51 -9.99
CA TRP A 77 13.77 -1.07 -8.65
C TRP A 77 13.08 -2.42 -8.40
N SER A 78 12.34 -2.92 -9.39
CA SER A 78 11.57 -4.17 -9.26
C SER A 78 12.39 -5.33 -8.70
N GLY A 79 11.80 -6.03 -7.72
CA GLY A 79 12.39 -7.16 -7.02
C GLY A 79 13.28 -6.79 -5.83
N VAL A 80 13.49 -5.49 -5.55
CA VAL A 80 14.24 -5.06 -4.36
C VAL A 80 13.36 -5.17 -3.13
N ARG A 81 13.96 -5.67 -2.04
CA ARG A 81 13.42 -5.59 -0.67
C ARG A 81 14.30 -4.67 0.15
N VAL A 82 13.69 -3.81 0.93
CA VAL A 82 14.40 -2.79 1.72
C VAL A 82 13.67 -2.50 3.02
N GLN A 83 14.42 -2.27 4.09
CA GLN A 83 13.86 -1.72 5.32
C GLN A 83 13.52 -0.26 5.10
N ALA A 84 12.26 0.08 5.23
CA ALA A 84 11.75 1.43 4.97
C ALA A 84 10.59 1.78 5.90
N ALA A 85 10.26 3.06 6.01
CA ALA A 85 8.98 3.49 6.55
C ALA A 85 8.08 3.97 5.41
N VAL A 86 6.81 3.60 5.48
CA VAL A 86 5.78 4.01 4.52
C VAL A 86 4.76 4.88 5.23
N SER A 87 4.59 6.10 4.76
CA SER A 87 3.57 7.04 5.24
C SER A 87 2.51 7.24 4.18
N LEU A 88 1.25 7.09 4.54
CA LEU A 88 0.13 7.39 3.65
C LEU A 88 -0.36 8.81 3.90
N ILE A 89 -0.32 9.62 2.88
CA ILE A 89 -0.76 11.02 2.90
C ILE A 89 -2.07 11.12 2.11
N SER A 90 -3.09 11.75 2.71
CA SER A 90 -4.38 12.01 2.07
C SER A 90 -4.72 13.50 2.22
N ASP A 91 -4.86 14.22 1.11
CA ASP A 91 -5.06 15.67 1.07
C ASP A 91 -4.04 16.42 1.95
N GLY A 92 -2.76 16.03 1.88
CA GLY A 92 -1.67 16.64 2.65
C GLY A 92 -1.57 16.21 4.13
N LYS A 93 -2.48 15.35 4.62
CA LYS A 93 -2.49 14.87 5.99
C LYS A 93 -1.97 13.42 6.07
N CYS A 94 -1.03 13.15 6.96
CA CYS A 94 -0.60 11.79 7.25
C CYS A 94 -1.73 11.02 7.96
N MET A 95 -2.21 9.96 7.30
CA MET A 95 -3.30 9.11 7.79
C MET A 95 -2.78 7.91 8.57
N SER A 96 -1.63 7.38 8.17
CA SER A 96 -1.01 6.22 8.79
C SER A 96 0.46 6.16 8.39
N LYS A 97 1.28 5.59 9.26
CA LYS A 97 2.69 5.30 9.00
C LYS A 97 3.01 3.94 9.61
N ASP A 98 3.79 3.14 8.89
CA ASP A 98 4.35 1.89 9.41
C ASP A 98 5.75 1.67 8.85
N LYS A 99 6.56 0.82 9.51
CA LYS A 99 7.95 0.58 9.13
C LYS A 99 8.27 -0.92 9.17
N GLY A 100 9.09 -1.37 8.21
CA GLY A 100 9.53 -2.75 8.08
C GLY A 100 10.05 -3.03 6.68
N GLU A 101 10.08 -4.31 6.29
CA GLU A 101 10.49 -4.70 4.95
C GLU A 101 9.43 -4.34 3.92
N VAL A 102 9.80 -3.46 3.00
CA VAL A 102 9.01 -3.06 1.82
C VAL A 102 9.57 -3.78 0.60
N GLN A 103 8.67 -4.35 -0.19
CA GLN A 103 8.98 -4.94 -1.48
C GLN A 103 8.65 -3.94 -2.59
N LEU A 104 9.66 -3.55 -3.34
CA LEU A 104 9.53 -2.70 -4.52
C LEU A 104 9.22 -3.59 -5.73
N THR A 105 8.15 -3.26 -6.45
CA THR A 105 7.65 -4.04 -7.60
C THR A 105 7.62 -3.17 -8.84
N ASP A 106 7.37 -3.75 -9.99
CA ASP A 106 7.22 -3.04 -11.26
C ASP A 106 5.90 -2.26 -11.36
N TYR A 107 4.91 -2.60 -10.52
CA TYR A 107 3.59 -1.95 -10.46
C TYR A 107 3.40 -1.02 -9.25
N GLY A 108 4.36 -0.96 -8.33
CA GLY A 108 4.25 -0.15 -7.13
C GLY A 108 5.00 -0.73 -5.93
N ILE A 109 4.34 -0.83 -4.77
CA ILE A 109 4.96 -1.31 -3.53
C ILE A 109 4.09 -2.33 -2.81
N SER A 110 4.75 -3.26 -2.09
CA SER A 110 4.13 -4.32 -1.30
C SER A 110 4.91 -4.55 0.00
N GLY A 111 4.49 -5.51 0.81
CA GLY A 111 5.10 -5.84 2.09
C GLY A 111 4.26 -5.41 3.29
N ILE A 112 4.64 -5.87 4.47
CA ILE A 112 3.82 -5.69 5.69
C ILE A 112 3.50 -4.22 5.97
N PRO A 113 4.46 -3.27 5.94
CA PRO A 113 4.14 -1.86 6.18
C PRO A 113 3.13 -1.29 5.18
N VAL A 114 3.22 -1.72 3.91
CA VAL A 114 2.30 -1.31 2.85
C VAL A 114 0.89 -1.85 3.13
N PHE A 115 0.79 -3.11 3.54
CA PHE A 115 -0.48 -3.73 3.90
C PHE A 115 -1.17 -3.01 5.07
N GLN A 116 -0.41 -2.57 6.06
CA GLN A 116 -0.95 -1.84 7.21
C GLN A 116 -1.54 -0.47 6.82
N VAL A 117 -0.90 0.24 5.90
CA VAL A 117 -1.40 1.55 5.46
C VAL A 117 -2.45 1.46 4.34
N SER A 118 -2.56 0.32 3.66
CA SER A 118 -3.38 0.15 2.44
C SER A 118 -4.87 0.46 2.64
N ARG A 119 -5.45 0.11 3.80
CA ARG A 119 -6.86 0.41 4.11
C ARG A 119 -7.16 1.91 4.10
N TYR A 120 -6.22 2.73 4.55
CA TYR A 120 -6.37 4.18 4.55
C TYR A 120 -6.29 4.74 3.13
N ALA A 121 -5.43 4.15 2.27
CA ALA A 121 -5.39 4.47 0.84
C ALA A 121 -6.74 4.17 0.19
N SER A 122 -7.27 2.98 0.41
CA SER A 122 -8.54 2.54 -0.16
C SER A 122 -9.71 3.45 0.25
N TYR A 123 -9.80 3.82 1.53
CA TYR A 123 -10.83 4.77 1.99
C TYR A 123 -10.64 6.18 1.44
N SER A 124 -9.41 6.64 1.28
CA SER A 124 -9.12 7.95 0.69
C SER A 124 -9.50 7.99 -0.78
N LEU A 125 -9.15 6.96 -1.54
CA LEU A 125 -9.50 6.82 -2.95
C LEU A 125 -11.02 6.68 -3.16
N LEU A 126 -11.72 5.92 -2.30
CA LEU A 126 -13.19 5.84 -2.32
C LEU A 126 -13.83 7.23 -2.19
N LYS A 127 -13.22 8.11 -1.39
CA LYS A 127 -13.65 9.51 -1.21
C LYS A 127 -13.06 10.47 -2.24
N LYS A 128 -12.42 9.95 -3.29
CA LYS A 128 -11.77 10.73 -4.37
C LYS A 128 -10.75 11.74 -3.88
N LYS A 129 -10.05 11.45 -2.79
CA LYS A 129 -9.01 12.29 -2.22
C LYS A 129 -7.69 12.08 -2.91
N LYS A 130 -6.86 13.14 -2.99
CA LYS A 130 -5.47 13.01 -3.40
C LYS A 130 -4.74 12.14 -2.40
N THR A 131 -4.18 11.02 -2.87
CA THR A 131 -3.58 9.99 -2.02
C THR A 131 -2.18 9.68 -2.50
N GLU A 132 -1.21 9.76 -1.61
CA GLU A 132 0.21 9.56 -1.90
C GLU A 132 0.83 8.63 -0.85
N ALA A 133 1.69 7.72 -1.28
CA ALA A 133 2.55 6.94 -0.40
C ALA A 133 3.96 7.55 -0.42
N VAL A 134 4.44 7.98 0.72
CA VAL A 134 5.80 8.49 0.90
C VAL A 134 6.64 7.40 1.55
N ILE A 135 7.77 7.08 0.94
CA ILE A 135 8.67 6.01 1.37
C ILE A 135 9.97 6.65 1.89
N ASP A 136 10.26 6.42 3.15
CA ASP A 136 11.53 6.77 3.77
C ASP A 136 12.44 5.53 3.77
N PHE A 137 13.49 5.58 2.96
CA PHE A 137 14.45 4.48 2.78
C PHE A 137 15.55 4.44 3.85
N MET A 138 15.57 5.42 4.78
CA MET A 138 16.53 5.47 5.89
C MET A 138 15.83 5.81 7.22
N PRO A 139 14.80 5.04 7.64
CA PRO A 139 13.94 5.38 8.77
C PRO A 139 14.64 5.33 10.14
N SER A 140 15.89 4.97 10.18
CA SER A 140 16.75 5.01 11.38
C SER A 140 17.62 6.26 11.47
N MET A 141 17.61 7.11 10.44
CA MET A 141 18.36 8.36 10.38
C MET A 141 17.41 9.53 10.22
N THR A 142 17.78 10.65 10.82
CA THR A 142 17.18 11.95 10.49
C THR A 142 17.71 12.43 9.13
N ARG A 143 16.99 13.37 8.51
CA ARG A 143 17.46 14.00 7.27
C ARG A 143 18.88 14.61 7.41
N ASN A 144 19.18 15.22 8.56
CA ASN A 144 20.49 15.84 8.79
C ASN A 144 21.60 14.78 8.90
N GLU A 145 21.35 13.67 9.60
CA GLU A 145 22.31 12.56 9.68
C GLU A 145 22.56 11.93 8.32
N LEU A 146 21.50 11.72 7.52
CA LEU A 146 21.66 11.24 6.14
C LEU A 146 22.48 12.22 5.29
N LEU A 147 22.20 13.52 5.41
CA LEU A 147 22.92 14.54 4.66
C LEU A 147 24.43 14.56 5.01
N GLU A 148 24.77 14.45 6.29
CA GLU A 148 26.18 14.36 6.73
C GLU A 148 26.84 13.07 6.20
N GLU A 149 26.16 11.93 6.24
CA GLU A 149 26.66 10.68 5.66
C GLU A 149 26.93 10.81 4.14
N LEU A 150 26.02 11.47 3.41
CA LEU A 150 26.19 11.73 1.97
C LEU A 150 27.38 12.66 1.70
N ARG A 151 27.58 13.69 2.52
CA ARG A 151 28.71 14.63 2.41
C ARG A 151 30.06 13.95 2.71
N VAL A 152 30.11 13.08 3.73
CA VAL A 152 31.30 12.27 4.00
C VAL A 152 31.66 11.41 2.79
N ARG A 153 30.65 10.76 2.16
CA ARG A 153 30.85 9.96 0.95
C ARG A 153 31.29 10.80 -0.25
N ALA A 154 30.80 12.02 -0.36
CA ALA A 154 31.22 12.96 -1.38
C ALA A 154 32.69 13.40 -1.24
N GLY A 155 33.26 13.32 -0.04
CA GLY A 155 34.69 13.55 0.22
C GLY A 155 35.63 12.50 -0.40
N PHE A 156 35.14 11.30 -0.72
CA PHE A 156 35.90 10.25 -1.42
C PHE A 156 35.87 10.49 -2.94
N THR A 157 36.81 11.28 -3.41
CA THR A 157 36.75 12.10 -4.63
C THR A 157 36.60 11.35 -5.96
N GLU A 158 37.10 10.11 -6.08
CA GLU A 158 37.24 9.45 -7.38
C GLU A 158 36.16 8.40 -7.70
N ARG A 159 35.27 8.13 -6.75
CA ARG A 159 34.19 7.15 -6.95
C ARG A 159 32.93 7.80 -7.49
N SER A 160 32.24 7.08 -8.37
CA SER A 160 30.93 7.48 -8.89
C SER A 160 29.86 7.49 -7.81
N ALA A 161 28.76 8.21 -8.05
CA ALA A 161 27.56 8.21 -7.22
C ALA A 161 27.10 6.78 -6.94
N GLN A 162 27.01 5.93 -7.96
CA GLN A 162 26.67 4.52 -7.80
C GLN A 162 27.62 3.80 -6.85
N GLY A 163 28.91 3.93 -7.03
CA GLY A 163 29.93 3.25 -6.22
C GLY A 163 29.89 3.64 -4.74
N GLN A 164 29.52 4.89 -4.43
CA GLN A 164 29.42 5.37 -3.07
C GLN A 164 28.06 5.04 -2.42
N LEU A 165 26.97 5.12 -3.18
CA LEU A 165 25.60 4.95 -2.66
C LEU A 165 25.22 3.47 -2.52
N CYS A 166 25.83 2.55 -3.27
CA CYS A 166 25.62 1.10 -3.13
C CYS A 166 26.06 0.55 -1.75
N GLY A 167 26.80 1.30 -0.96
CA GLY A 167 27.07 1.00 0.45
C GLY A 167 25.89 1.30 1.39
N LEU A 168 24.91 2.10 0.95
CA LEU A 168 23.70 2.43 1.71
C LEU A 168 22.50 1.62 1.22
N TRP A 169 22.35 1.46 -0.08
CA TRP A 169 21.19 0.85 -0.71
C TRP A 169 21.55 -0.15 -1.80
N ASN A 170 20.61 -1.02 -2.12
CA ASN A 170 20.73 -1.93 -3.28
C ASN A 170 20.97 -1.13 -4.57
N SER A 171 21.78 -1.65 -5.48
CA SER A 171 22.17 -0.97 -6.73
C SER A 171 21.00 -0.54 -7.60
N LYS A 172 19.92 -1.33 -7.69
CA LYS A 172 18.71 -0.97 -8.41
C LYS A 172 17.99 0.22 -7.75
N LEU A 173 17.94 0.25 -6.42
CA LEU A 173 17.37 1.37 -5.68
C LEU A 173 18.20 2.62 -5.86
N VAL A 174 19.53 2.52 -5.78
CA VAL A 174 20.46 3.62 -6.10
C VAL A 174 20.20 4.18 -7.48
N HIS A 175 20.04 3.32 -8.49
CA HIS A 175 19.75 3.74 -9.85
C HIS A 175 18.40 4.49 -9.93
N ALA A 176 17.38 3.98 -9.24
CA ALA A 176 16.06 4.62 -9.19
C ALA A 176 16.12 6.02 -8.52
N LEU A 177 16.78 6.12 -7.38
CA LEU A 177 16.94 7.38 -6.63
C LEU A 177 17.75 8.40 -7.44
N CYS A 178 18.89 8.00 -8.02
CA CYS A 178 19.69 8.87 -8.88
C CYS A 178 18.88 9.38 -10.08
N LYS A 179 18.12 8.50 -10.74
CA LYS A 179 17.24 8.91 -11.84
C LYS A 179 16.20 9.93 -11.40
N LYS A 180 15.57 9.72 -10.24
CA LYS A 180 14.57 10.65 -9.67
C LYS A 180 15.20 11.99 -9.30
N ALA A 181 16.43 11.98 -8.75
CA ALA A 181 17.22 13.17 -8.44
C ALA A 181 17.83 13.84 -9.69
N ARG A 182 17.70 13.24 -10.89
CA ARG A 182 18.38 13.69 -12.12
C ARG A 182 19.91 13.68 -12.01
N ILE A 183 20.44 12.71 -11.29
CA ILE A 183 21.87 12.46 -11.10
C ILE A 183 22.29 11.33 -12.03
N ALA A 184 23.34 11.56 -12.85
CA ALA A 184 23.96 10.48 -13.63
C ALA A 184 24.69 9.53 -12.65
N ILE A 185 24.49 8.23 -12.77
CA ILE A 185 25.02 7.22 -11.82
C ILE A 185 26.55 7.10 -11.84
N ASP A 186 27.16 7.43 -12.96
CA ASP A 186 28.62 7.47 -13.19
C ASP A 186 29.24 8.81 -12.77
N ARG A 187 28.43 9.82 -12.46
CA ARG A 187 28.91 11.14 -11.99
C ARG A 187 29.76 10.98 -10.74
N PRO A 188 30.95 11.62 -10.63
CA PRO A 188 31.73 11.63 -9.42
C PRO A 188 30.89 12.08 -8.21
N MET A 189 30.91 11.35 -7.09
CA MET A 189 30.07 11.62 -5.92
C MET A 189 30.30 13.05 -5.36
N ARG A 190 31.50 13.58 -5.45
CA ARG A 190 31.82 14.99 -5.06
C ARG A 190 31.06 16.07 -5.81
N LEU A 191 30.48 15.73 -6.97
CA LEU A 191 29.67 16.63 -7.80
C LEU A 191 28.17 16.39 -7.65
N VAL A 192 27.77 15.50 -6.75
CA VAL A 192 26.36 15.21 -6.47
C VAL A 192 25.79 16.25 -5.52
N ASP A 193 24.61 16.74 -5.84
CA ASP A 193 23.81 17.56 -4.94
C ASP A 193 23.22 16.66 -3.82
N CYS A 194 23.92 16.62 -2.68
CA CYS A 194 23.52 15.79 -1.53
C CYS A 194 22.20 16.26 -0.91
N ASP A 195 21.92 17.57 -0.94
CA ASP A 195 20.66 18.12 -0.41
C ASP A 195 19.46 17.67 -1.24
N ASN A 196 19.60 17.67 -2.58
CA ASN A 196 18.57 17.16 -3.49
C ASN A 196 18.35 15.65 -3.29
N LEU A 197 19.43 14.87 -3.14
CA LEU A 197 19.33 13.43 -2.92
C LEU A 197 18.69 13.08 -1.55
N ALA A 198 19.01 13.84 -0.51
CA ALA A 198 18.44 13.67 0.84
C ALA A 198 16.98 14.18 0.96
N ALA A 199 16.47 14.88 -0.05
CA ALA A 199 15.11 15.43 -0.07
C ALA A 199 14.10 14.55 -0.83
N LEU A 200 14.57 13.48 -1.49
CA LEU A 200 13.72 12.51 -2.21
C LEU A 200 12.95 11.62 -1.24
#